data_8ab7cebebafa3a0dabdbfee3aac6f147
#
_entry.id   8ab7cebebafa3a0dabdbfee3aac6f147
#
_cell.length_a   1.000
_cell.length_b   1.000
_cell.length_c   1.000
_cell.angle_alpha   90.00
_cell.angle_beta   90.00
_cell.angle_gamma   90.00
#
_symmetry.space_group_name_H-M   'P 1'
#
loop_
_entity.id
_entity.type
_entity.pdbx_description
1 polymer ?
#
loop_
_entity_poly.entity_id
_entity_poly.type
_entity_poly.pdbx_seq_one_letter_code
_entity_poly.pdbx_strand_id
1 'polypeptide(L)'
;LLLAAINVLLAFIPRFKPMLRLNIKPEYDALGGLLTLCMVVWGAIASAQNKEKTWQLMRGKTIGEVEHTLTEKDHAVLYTPMSRLVFSIYANKLAAKQIEQLVKAAAKVQVDSCSFRSPNIVLIIGESYGKHHSQQYGYFMPTTPRQIWRAKKGLLVPFTDVVSPWNLTSFVFKNVFSLYVKGLPGAWCDYPLFPEIFRKAGYKVTFLTNQFLPEANAAVYDFSGGFFLNNPALNKEQFDLRNEKLHLFDEDLLADYDDFVKQGRIDCK
;
A
#
# COMPACT_ATOMS: atom_id res chain seq x y z
N LEU A 1 -26.09 10.20 -13.75
CA LEU A 1 -26.79 9.64 -12.58
C LEU A 1 -26.70 10.55 -11.36
N LEU A 2 -25.52 11.02 -10.95
CA LEU A 2 -25.34 11.91 -9.78
C LEU A 2 -26.09 13.24 -9.97
N LEU A 3 -25.96 13.87 -11.14
CA LEU A 3 -26.67 15.10 -11.49
C LEU A 3 -28.19 14.90 -11.54
N ALA A 4 -28.66 13.75 -12.03
CA ALA A 4 -30.08 13.42 -12.02
C ALA A 4 -30.60 13.19 -10.59
N ALA A 5 -29.84 12.49 -9.75
CA ALA A 5 -30.17 12.30 -8.34
C ALA A 5 -30.18 13.62 -7.55
N ILE A 6 -29.20 14.50 -7.81
CA ILE A 6 -29.13 15.83 -7.22
C ILE A 6 -30.35 16.67 -7.66
N ASN A 7 -30.72 16.64 -8.94
CA ASN A 7 -31.87 17.35 -9.43
C ASN A 7 -33.19 16.82 -8.80
N VAL A 8 -33.32 15.51 -8.64
CA VAL A 8 -34.50 14.90 -7.95
C VAL A 8 -34.49 15.34 -6.48
N LEU A 9 -33.36 15.31 -5.79
CA LEU A 9 -33.26 15.77 -4.40
C LEU A 9 -33.57 17.26 -4.27
N LEU A 10 -33.06 18.09 -5.18
CA LEU A 10 -33.32 19.53 -5.20
C LEU A 10 -34.82 19.84 -5.49
N ALA A 11 -35.49 19.01 -6.27
CA ALA A 11 -36.93 19.14 -6.52
C ALA A 11 -37.80 18.95 -5.25
N PHE A 12 -37.32 18.22 -4.25
CA PHE A 12 -38.00 18.06 -2.96
C PHE A 12 -37.75 19.20 -1.98
N ILE A 13 -36.76 20.07 -2.23
CA ILE A 13 -36.48 21.22 -1.38
C ILE A 13 -37.40 22.38 -1.80
N PRO A 14 -38.32 22.87 -0.94
CA PRO A 14 -39.31 23.89 -1.30
C PRO A 14 -38.72 25.17 -1.89
N ARG A 15 -37.50 25.53 -1.47
CA ARG A 15 -36.78 26.73 -1.88
C ARG A 15 -36.33 26.72 -3.34
N PHE A 16 -36.14 25.52 -3.94
CA PHE A 16 -35.67 25.35 -5.32
C PHE A 16 -36.81 25.05 -6.31
N LYS A 17 -38.02 24.75 -5.82
CA LYS A 17 -39.19 24.50 -6.68
C LYS A 17 -39.46 25.56 -7.74
N PRO A 18 -39.36 26.88 -7.48
CA PRO A 18 -39.57 27.88 -8.51
C PRO A 18 -38.46 27.98 -9.57
N MET A 19 -37.20 27.62 -9.23
CA MET A 19 -36.08 27.65 -10.19
C MET A 19 -36.13 26.49 -11.18
N LEU A 20 -36.75 25.36 -10.82
CA LEU A 20 -36.83 24.16 -11.65
C LEU A 20 -38.12 24.10 -12.51
N ARG A 21 -39.05 25.05 -12.38
CA ARG A 21 -40.19 25.16 -13.26
C ARG A 21 -39.79 25.75 -14.62
N LEU A 22 -39.11 24.94 -15.42
CA LEU A 22 -39.16 25.12 -16.85
C LEU A 22 -40.59 24.94 -17.29
N ASN A 23 -41.16 25.93 -17.95
CA ASN A 23 -42.55 25.90 -18.45
C ASN A 23 -42.57 25.02 -19.71
N ILE A 24 -42.33 23.72 -19.52
CA ILE A 24 -42.24 22.70 -20.57
C ILE A 24 -43.67 22.15 -20.73
N LYS A 25 -44.12 22.00 -21.98
CA LYS A 25 -45.41 21.37 -22.23
C LYS A 25 -45.44 19.96 -21.62
N PRO A 26 -46.56 19.54 -21.01
CA PRO A 26 -46.67 18.25 -20.29
C PRO A 26 -46.30 17.03 -21.16
N GLU A 27 -46.45 17.13 -22.46
CA GLU A 27 -46.08 16.11 -23.44
C GLU A 27 -44.53 15.89 -23.47
N TYR A 28 -43.75 16.96 -23.34
CA TYR A 28 -42.28 16.86 -23.29
C TYR A 28 -41.79 16.43 -21.93
N ASP A 29 -42.51 16.75 -20.85
CA ASP A 29 -42.20 16.25 -19.51
C ASP A 29 -42.36 14.73 -19.42
N ALA A 30 -43.44 14.20 -19.99
CA ALA A 30 -43.70 12.77 -20.05
C ALA A 30 -42.62 12.04 -20.89
N LEU A 31 -42.29 12.62 -22.07
CA LEU A 31 -41.23 12.07 -22.91
C LEU A 31 -39.84 12.11 -22.22
N GLY A 32 -39.52 13.23 -21.58
CA GLY A 32 -38.28 13.41 -20.79
C GLY A 32 -38.19 12.42 -19.64
N GLY A 33 -39.31 12.20 -18.93
CA GLY A 33 -39.41 11.21 -17.88
C GLY A 33 -39.20 9.79 -18.38
N LEU A 34 -39.80 9.43 -19.51
CA LEU A 34 -39.64 8.12 -20.14
C LEU A 34 -38.18 7.89 -20.59
N LEU A 35 -37.55 8.87 -21.27
CA LEU A 35 -36.17 8.79 -21.68
C LEU A 35 -35.23 8.64 -20.48
N THR A 36 -35.45 9.39 -19.40
CA THR A 36 -34.67 9.28 -18.18
C THR A 36 -34.82 7.88 -17.57
N LEU A 37 -36.01 7.35 -17.50
CA LEU A 37 -36.28 6.00 -17.02
C LEU A 37 -35.57 4.95 -17.88
N CYS A 38 -35.63 5.05 -19.21
CA CYS A 38 -34.95 4.17 -20.13
C CYS A 38 -33.43 4.23 -19.92
N MET A 39 -32.84 5.43 -19.75
CA MET A 39 -31.41 5.58 -19.46
C MET A 39 -31.01 4.97 -18.12
N VAL A 40 -31.83 5.12 -17.07
CA VAL A 40 -31.59 4.52 -15.76
C VAL A 40 -31.63 3.00 -15.85
N VAL A 41 -32.65 2.44 -16.50
CA VAL A 41 -32.79 0.99 -16.69
C VAL A 41 -31.64 0.44 -17.52
N TRP A 42 -31.33 1.09 -18.64
CA TRP A 42 -30.17 0.70 -19.47
C TRP A 42 -28.86 0.79 -18.70
N GLY A 43 -28.60 1.87 -17.97
CA GLY A 43 -27.42 2.02 -17.14
C GLY A 43 -27.35 0.98 -16.02
N ALA A 44 -28.48 0.60 -15.43
CA ALA A 44 -28.55 -0.47 -14.43
C ALA A 44 -28.15 -1.83 -15.03
N ILE A 45 -28.65 -2.15 -16.22
CA ILE A 45 -28.33 -3.40 -16.93
C ILE A 45 -26.86 -3.39 -17.39
N ALA A 46 -26.43 -2.34 -18.06
CA ALA A 46 -25.06 -2.21 -18.57
C ALA A 46 -23.99 -2.24 -17.46
N SER A 47 -24.33 -1.81 -16.23
CA SER A 47 -23.40 -1.84 -15.08
C SER A 47 -23.55 -3.08 -14.20
N ALA A 48 -24.41 -4.04 -14.54
CA ALA A 48 -24.68 -5.21 -13.70
C ALA A 48 -23.41 -6.02 -13.40
N GLN A 49 -22.61 -6.31 -14.42
CA GLN A 49 -21.35 -7.04 -14.27
C GLN A 49 -20.35 -6.28 -13.37
N ASN A 50 -20.22 -4.96 -13.52
CA ASN A 50 -19.35 -4.16 -12.67
C ASN A 50 -19.81 -4.14 -11.22
N LYS A 51 -21.12 -4.11 -10.97
CA LYS A 51 -21.69 -4.19 -9.62
C LYS A 51 -21.41 -5.55 -8.98
N GLU A 52 -21.58 -6.63 -9.73
CA GLU A 52 -21.29 -7.98 -9.25
C GLU A 52 -19.81 -8.13 -8.88
N LYS A 53 -18.88 -7.71 -9.75
CA LYS A 53 -17.43 -7.74 -9.47
C LYS A 53 -17.07 -6.86 -8.28
N THR A 54 -17.67 -5.66 -8.16
CA THR A 54 -17.46 -4.81 -6.97
C THR A 54 -17.94 -5.53 -5.70
N TRP A 55 -19.06 -6.20 -5.78
CA TRP A 55 -19.59 -6.98 -4.66
C TRP A 55 -18.70 -8.15 -4.29
N GLN A 56 -18.12 -8.85 -5.28
CA GLN A 56 -17.15 -9.93 -5.04
C GLN A 56 -15.91 -9.41 -4.30
N LEU A 57 -15.36 -8.27 -4.71
CA LEU A 57 -14.26 -7.62 -4.00
C LEU A 57 -14.61 -7.28 -2.54
N MET A 58 -15.83 -6.82 -2.29
CA MET A 58 -16.29 -6.48 -0.94
C MET A 58 -16.63 -7.68 -0.06
N ARG A 59 -16.63 -8.90 -0.58
CA ARG A 59 -16.73 -10.14 0.20
C ARG A 59 -15.43 -10.47 0.93
N GLY A 60 -14.27 -10.02 0.44
CA GLY A 60 -12.99 -10.20 1.09
C GLY A 60 -13.01 -9.60 2.49
N LYS A 61 -12.69 -10.40 3.50
CA LYS A 61 -12.68 -9.97 4.91
C LYS A 61 -11.37 -9.32 5.31
N THR A 62 -10.33 -9.57 4.56
CA THR A 62 -8.98 -9.02 4.74
C THR A 62 -8.53 -8.29 3.49
N ILE A 63 -7.59 -7.34 3.66
CA ILE A 63 -7.03 -6.64 2.51
C ILE A 63 -6.27 -7.60 1.59
N GLY A 64 -5.65 -8.65 2.14
CA GLY A 64 -4.96 -9.67 1.34
C GLY A 64 -5.90 -10.46 0.42
N GLU A 65 -7.10 -10.83 0.88
CA GLU A 65 -8.12 -11.46 0.04
C GLU A 65 -8.58 -10.53 -1.09
N VAL A 66 -8.77 -9.23 -0.78
CA VAL A 66 -9.14 -8.22 -1.77
C VAL A 66 -8.02 -8.06 -2.81
N GLU A 67 -6.76 -7.94 -2.37
CA GLU A 67 -5.60 -7.86 -3.27
C GLU A 67 -5.49 -9.11 -4.15
N HIS A 68 -5.67 -10.30 -3.59
CA HIS A 68 -5.65 -11.54 -4.35
C HIS A 68 -6.73 -11.54 -5.44
N THR A 69 -7.97 -11.18 -5.09
CA THR A 69 -9.07 -11.09 -6.06
C THR A 69 -8.77 -10.07 -7.17
N LEU A 70 -8.07 -8.98 -6.86
CA LEU A 70 -7.66 -7.98 -7.87
C LEU A 70 -6.57 -8.49 -8.82
N THR A 71 -5.83 -9.54 -8.47
CA THR A 71 -4.84 -10.16 -9.37
C THR A 71 -5.47 -11.14 -10.35
N GLU A 72 -6.72 -11.53 -10.14
CA GLU A 72 -7.44 -12.39 -11.08
C GLU A 72 -7.81 -11.64 -12.35
N LYS A 73 -7.88 -12.35 -13.47
CA LYS A 73 -8.24 -11.76 -14.76
C LYS A 73 -9.65 -11.17 -14.73
N ASP A 74 -9.87 -10.06 -15.45
CA ASP A 74 -11.17 -9.39 -15.65
C ASP A 74 -11.72 -8.51 -14.54
N HIS A 75 -10.89 -7.84 -13.77
CA HIS A 75 -11.34 -6.87 -12.77
C HIS A 75 -11.43 -5.42 -13.30
N ALA A 76 -12.13 -5.22 -14.43
CA ALA A 76 -12.40 -3.88 -15.01
C ALA A 76 -13.28 -2.99 -14.12
N VAL A 77 -13.84 -3.53 -13.05
CA VAL A 77 -14.70 -2.82 -12.09
C VAL A 77 -14.08 -1.55 -11.53
N LEU A 78 -12.77 -1.51 -11.39
CA LEU A 78 -12.05 -0.36 -10.86
C LEU A 78 -11.98 0.83 -11.83
N TYR A 79 -12.36 0.64 -13.08
CA TYR A 79 -12.41 1.73 -14.06
C TYR A 79 -13.68 2.59 -13.95
N THR A 80 -14.70 2.11 -13.29
CA THR A 80 -15.91 2.90 -13.06
C THR A 80 -15.79 3.77 -11.81
N PRO A 81 -16.07 5.09 -11.87
CA PRO A 81 -15.85 6.00 -10.74
C PRO A 81 -16.58 5.58 -9.45
N MET A 82 -17.82 5.11 -9.58
CA MET A 82 -18.61 4.66 -8.42
C MET A 82 -18.03 3.39 -7.77
N SER A 83 -17.61 2.42 -8.58
CA SER A 83 -16.97 1.21 -8.08
C SER A 83 -15.63 1.52 -7.41
N ARG A 84 -14.87 2.44 -7.97
CA ARG A 84 -13.60 2.93 -7.35
C ARG A 84 -13.84 3.57 -6.00
N LEU A 85 -14.86 4.43 -5.89
CA LEU A 85 -15.21 5.08 -4.63
C LEU A 85 -15.60 4.05 -3.56
N VAL A 86 -16.52 3.13 -3.89
CA VAL A 86 -16.98 2.07 -2.97
C VAL A 86 -15.82 1.20 -2.55
N PHE A 87 -14.98 0.76 -3.49
CA PHE A 87 -13.81 -0.04 -3.23
C PHE A 87 -12.80 0.71 -2.33
N SER A 88 -12.52 1.99 -2.61
CA SER A 88 -11.58 2.79 -1.81
C SER A 88 -12.04 2.91 -0.36
N ILE A 89 -13.32 3.17 -0.12
CA ILE A 89 -13.88 3.25 1.24
C ILE A 89 -13.71 1.90 1.96
N TYR A 90 -14.03 0.80 1.28
CA TYR A 90 -13.93 -0.53 1.86
C TYR A 90 -12.48 -0.95 2.15
N ALA A 91 -11.59 -0.75 1.19
CA ALA A 91 -10.16 -1.06 1.32
C ALA A 91 -9.51 -0.25 2.46
N ASN A 92 -9.82 1.04 2.55
CA ASN A 92 -9.33 1.88 3.65
C ASN A 92 -9.82 1.40 5.01
N LYS A 93 -11.08 0.94 5.12
CA LYS A 93 -11.59 0.36 6.37
C LYS A 93 -10.82 -0.92 6.77
N LEU A 94 -10.52 -1.79 5.81
CA LEU A 94 -9.74 -3.00 6.06
C LEU A 94 -8.29 -2.67 6.45
N ALA A 95 -7.66 -1.72 5.75
CA ALA A 95 -6.31 -1.26 6.06
C ALA A 95 -6.23 -0.64 7.47
N ALA A 96 -7.19 0.23 7.82
CA ALA A 96 -7.25 0.83 9.14
C ALA A 96 -7.33 -0.22 10.27
N LYS A 97 -8.09 -1.30 10.04
CA LYS A 97 -8.16 -2.42 11.00
C LYS A 97 -6.80 -3.11 11.16
N GLN A 98 -6.06 -3.32 10.08
CA GLN A 98 -4.71 -3.92 10.17
C GLN A 98 -3.71 -2.98 10.85
N ILE A 99 -3.78 -1.68 10.60
CA ILE A 99 -2.97 -0.68 11.31
C ILE A 99 -3.25 -0.73 12.82
N GLU A 100 -4.52 -0.78 13.22
CA GLU A 100 -4.88 -0.89 14.63
C GLU A 100 -4.31 -2.17 15.28
N GLN A 101 -4.33 -3.29 14.57
CA GLN A 101 -3.72 -4.55 15.04
C GLN A 101 -2.21 -4.41 15.18
N LEU A 102 -1.52 -3.82 14.20
CA LEU A 102 -0.06 -3.57 14.26
C LEU A 102 0.32 -2.66 15.43
N VAL A 103 -0.43 -1.58 15.66
CA VAL A 103 -0.19 -0.68 16.81
C VAL A 103 -0.35 -1.46 18.14
N LYS A 104 -1.36 -2.31 18.24
CA LYS A 104 -1.53 -3.18 19.43
C LYS A 104 -0.42 -4.20 19.58
N ALA A 105 0.07 -4.76 18.47
CA ALA A 105 1.19 -5.70 18.48
C ALA A 105 2.48 -4.99 18.92
N ALA A 106 2.77 -3.80 18.36
CA ALA A 106 3.92 -2.97 18.73
C ALA A 106 3.94 -2.63 20.22
N ALA A 107 2.78 -2.28 20.79
CA ALA A 107 2.67 -1.93 22.19
C ALA A 107 2.99 -3.10 23.15
N LYS A 108 2.79 -4.34 22.70
CA LYS A 108 3.04 -5.55 23.50
C LYS A 108 4.50 -6.04 23.45
N VAL A 109 5.30 -5.50 22.53
CA VAL A 109 6.69 -5.92 22.35
C VAL A 109 7.51 -5.58 23.59
N GLN A 110 8.15 -6.60 24.16
CA GLN A 110 9.18 -6.47 25.20
C GLN A 110 10.43 -7.19 24.73
N VAL A 111 11.58 -6.61 24.97
CA VAL A 111 12.89 -7.21 24.67
C VAL A 111 13.60 -7.43 25.98
N ASP A 112 13.63 -8.67 26.44
CA ASP A 112 14.21 -9.02 27.74
C ASP A 112 15.73 -9.04 27.72
N SER A 113 16.31 -9.50 26.62
CA SER A 113 17.76 -9.55 26.42
C SER A 113 18.15 -9.54 24.95
N CYS A 114 19.35 -9.06 24.66
CA CYS A 114 19.95 -9.14 23.34
C CYS A 114 21.34 -9.78 23.47
N SER A 115 21.44 -11.04 23.08
CA SER A 115 22.69 -11.83 23.19
C SER A 115 23.72 -11.50 22.11
N PHE A 116 23.28 -10.93 20.99
CA PHE A 116 24.15 -10.53 19.89
C PHE A 116 23.92 -9.05 19.57
N ARG A 117 25.03 -8.29 19.49
CA ARG A 117 24.99 -6.89 19.08
C ARG A 117 26.00 -6.66 17.97
N SER A 118 25.53 -6.32 16.80
CA SER A 118 26.37 -5.70 15.77
C SER A 118 26.34 -4.19 15.96
N PRO A 119 27.46 -3.47 15.84
CA PRO A 119 27.45 -2.01 15.96
C PRO A 119 26.59 -1.35 14.91
N ASN A 120 26.61 -1.89 13.69
CA ASN A 120 25.82 -1.37 12.57
C ASN A 120 25.16 -2.52 11.82
N ILE A 121 23.89 -2.35 11.48
CA ILE A 121 23.13 -3.26 10.63
C ILE A 121 22.52 -2.43 9.50
N VAL A 122 22.84 -2.77 8.25
CA VAL A 122 22.29 -2.12 7.07
C VAL A 122 21.48 -3.15 6.29
N LEU A 123 20.18 -2.90 6.14
CA LEU A 123 19.28 -3.71 5.33
C LEU A 123 18.91 -2.92 4.07
N ILE A 124 19.25 -3.45 2.90
CA ILE A 124 18.90 -2.87 1.61
C ILE A 124 17.85 -3.76 0.96
N ILE A 125 16.66 -3.21 0.76
CA ILE A 125 15.55 -3.90 0.08
C ILE A 125 15.44 -3.28 -1.31
N GLY A 126 15.83 -4.05 -2.33
CA GLY A 126 15.69 -3.64 -3.73
C GLY A 126 14.29 -3.92 -4.27
N GLU A 127 13.85 -3.10 -5.20
CA GLU A 127 12.60 -3.29 -5.96
C GLU A 127 12.91 -3.89 -7.33
N SER A 128 12.03 -4.76 -7.82
CA SER A 128 12.12 -5.36 -9.17
C SER A 128 13.42 -6.09 -9.49
N TYR A 129 14.14 -6.59 -8.48
CA TYR A 129 15.36 -7.36 -8.68
C TYR A 129 15.05 -8.83 -9.03
N GLY A 130 15.30 -9.20 -10.28
CA GLY A 130 15.08 -10.57 -10.75
C GLY A 130 16.37 -11.39 -10.72
N LYS A 131 16.41 -12.49 -9.96
CA LYS A 131 17.53 -13.43 -9.89
C LYS A 131 17.99 -13.89 -11.29
N HIS A 132 17.06 -14.21 -12.18
CA HIS A 132 17.33 -14.69 -13.52
C HIS A 132 17.90 -13.62 -14.47
N HIS A 133 17.90 -12.35 -14.09
CA HIS A 133 18.51 -11.25 -14.82
C HIS A 133 19.77 -10.71 -14.13
N SER A 134 20.25 -11.40 -13.10
CA SER A 134 21.47 -11.06 -12.38
C SER A 134 22.64 -11.93 -12.82
N GLN A 135 23.73 -11.29 -13.28
CA GLN A 135 24.98 -11.99 -13.64
C GLN A 135 25.55 -12.77 -12.44
N GLN A 136 25.35 -12.28 -11.21
CA GLN A 136 25.78 -12.99 -9.99
C GLN A 136 25.17 -14.40 -9.90
N TYR A 137 24.01 -14.62 -10.50
CA TYR A 137 23.28 -15.91 -10.50
C TYR A 137 23.27 -16.59 -11.87
N GLY A 138 24.22 -16.23 -12.76
CA GLY A 138 24.42 -16.94 -14.03
C GLY A 138 23.74 -16.29 -15.25
N TYR A 139 23.21 -15.08 -15.12
CA TYR A 139 22.73 -14.37 -16.30
C TYR A 139 23.89 -14.00 -17.22
N PHE A 140 23.70 -14.15 -18.54
CA PHE A 140 24.77 -14.01 -19.52
C PHE A 140 25.26 -12.55 -19.74
N MET A 141 24.42 -11.57 -19.44
CA MET A 141 24.81 -10.16 -19.57
C MET A 141 25.43 -9.61 -18.30
N PRO A 142 26.34 -8.62 -18.39
CA PRO A 142 27.05 -8.05 -17.24
C PRO A 142 26.17 -7.07 -16.44
N THR A 143 25.06 -7.54 -15.88
CA THR A 143 24.10 -6.72 -15.14
C THR A 143 24.54 -6.41 -13.71
N THR A 144 25.35 -7.28 -13.08
CA THR A 144 25.79 -7.11 -11.69
C THR A 144 27.32 -7.32 -11.52
N PRO A 145 28.19 -6.63 -12.28
CA PRO A 145 29.64 -6.88 -12.28
C PRO A 145 30.29 -6.57 -10.92
N ARG A 146 29.80 -5.57 -10.21
CA ARG A 146 30.30 -5.21 -8.88
C ARG A 146 29.97 -6.27 -7.83
N GLN A 147 28.83 -6.94 -7.93
CA GLN A 147 28.47 -8.06 -7.02
C GLN A 147 29.42 -9.23 -7.25
N ILE A 148 29.69 -9.61 -8.51
CA ILE A 148 30.66 -10.66 -8.86
C ILE A 148 32.04 -10.33 -8.32
N TRP A 149 32.51 -9.11 -8.53
CA TRP A 149 33.81 -8.68 -8.04
C TRP A 149 33.87 -8.80 -6.51
N ARG A 150 32.87 -8.33 -5.78
CA ARG A 150 32.80 -8.43 -4.31
C ARG A 150 32.75 -9.88 -3.84
N ALA A 151 31.97 -10.74 -4.51
CA ALA A 151 31.90 -12.16 -4.19
C ALA A 151 33.23 -12.85 -4.37
N LYS A 152 33.95 -12.57 -5.48
CA LYS A 152 35.30 -13.08 -5.73
C LYS A 152 36.33 -12.63 -4.68
N LYS A 153 36.14 -11.47 -4.07
CA LYS A 153 37.00 -10.94 -2.98
C LYS A 153 36.59 -11.40 -1.59
N GLY A 154 35.55 -12.24 -1.47
CA GLY A 154 35.02 -12.67 -0.17
C GLY A 154 34.25 -11.57 0.61
N LEU A 155 33.93 -10.45 -0.07
CA LEU A 155 33.21 -9.31 0.51
C LEU A 155 31.69 -9.41 0.35
N LEU A 156 31.22 -10.43 -0.34
CA LEU A 156 29.79 -10.71 -0.58
C LEU A 156 29.56 -12.21 -0.53
N VAL A 157 28.59 -12.62 0.24
CA VAL A 157 28.10 -14.01 0.28
C VAL A 157 26.76 -14.07 -0.45
N PRO A 158 26.73 -14.60 -1.68
CA PRO A 158 25.47 -14.76 -2.41
C PRO A 158 24.68 -15.97 -1.88
N PHE A 159 23.41 -15.76 -1.57
CA PHE A 159 22.49 -16.84 -1.25
C PHE A 159 21.84 -17.33 -2.54
N THR A 160 21.99 -18.60 -2.83
CA THR A 160 21.50 -19.21 -4.09
C THR A 160 20.11 -19.82 -3.98
N ASP A 161 19.72 -20.21 -2.77
CA ASP A 161 18.45 -20.89 -2.50
C ASP A 161 17.53 -19.98 -1.65
N VAL A 162 17.17 -18.84 -2.25
CA VAL A 162 16.23 -17.88 -1.64
C VAL A 162 15.07 -17.68 -2.60
N VAL A 163 13.86 -17.86 -2.09
CA VAL A 163 12.62 -17.70 -2.84
C VAL A 163 11.80 -16.60 -2.18
N SER A 164 11.34 -15.63 -2.97
CA SER A 164 10.37 -14.64 -2.49
C SER A 164 9.04 -15.34 -2.15
N PRO A 165 8.42 -15.01 -1.01
CA PRO A 165 7.13 -15.61 -0.65
C PRO A 165 6.01 -15.27 -1.64
N TRP A 166 6.15 -14.15 -2.36
CA TRP A 166 5.15 -13.63 -3.30
C TRP A 166 5.83 -12.86 -4.44
N ASN A 167 5.07 -12.59 -5.50
CA ASN A 167 5.49 -11.82 -6.67
C ASN A 167 4.93 -10.38 -6.68
N LEU A 168 4.28 -9.96 -5.60
CA LEU A 168 3.71 -8.61 -5.44
C LEU A 168 4.36 -7.92 -4.24
N THR A 169 4.77 -6.67 -4.43
CA THR A 169 5.45 -5.85 -3.42
C THR A 169 4.66 -5.78 -2.12
N SER A 170 3.35 -5.57 -2.18
CA SER A 170 2.48 -5.51 -1.00
C SER A 170 2.54 -6.76 -0.12
N PHE A 171 2.55 -7.94 -0.74
CA PHE A 171 2.65 -9.21 -0.02
C PHE A 171 4.07 -9.48 0.48
N VAL A 172 5.09 -9.10 -0.31
CA VAL A 172 6.50 -9.25 0.10
C VAL A 172 6.79 -8.40 1.33
N PHE A 173 6.41 -7.13 1.34
CA PHE A 173 6.65 -6.24 2.48
C PHE A 173 5.96 -6.73 3.76
N LYS A 174 4.73 -7.19 3.69
CA LYS A 174 4.04 -7.79 4.84
C LYS A 174 4.81 -8.95 5.45
N ASN A 175 5.41 -9.79 4.61
CA ASN A 175 6.20 -10.94 5.07
C ASN A 175 7.63 -10.60 5.47
N VAL A 176 8.24 -9.57 4.88
CA VAL A 176 9.61 -9.14 5.22
C VAL A 176 9.63 -8.34 6.52
N PHE A 177 8.66 -7.47 6.72
CA PHE A 177 8.63 -6.60 7.90
C PHE A 177 8.03 -7.27 9.13
N SER A 178 7.02 -8.13 8.97
CA SER A 178 6.39 -8.80 10.10
C SER A 178 7.22 -10.00 10.59
N LEU A 179 7.22 -10.22 11.89
CA LEU A 179 7.77 -11.46 12.47
C LEU A 179 6.81 -12.66 12.33
N TYR A 180 5.74 -12.51 11.59
CA TYR A 180 4.86 -13.62 11.26
C TYR A 180 5.57 -14.65 10.37
N VAL A 181 5.51 -15.91 10.79
CA VAL A 181 5.98 -17.05 10.00
C VAL A 181 4.77 -17.87 9.58
N LYS A 182 4.72 -18.27 8.29
CA LYS A 182 3.63 -19.10 7.78
C LYS A 182 3.47 -20.37 8.62
N GLY A 183 2.25 -20.59 9.10
CA GLY A 183 1.92 -21.70 10.00
C GLY A 183 1.69 -21.28 11.45
N LEU A 184 2.08 -20.07 11.84
CA LEU A 184 1.70 -19.51 13.12
C LEU A 184 0.21 -19.10 13.13
N PRO A 185 -0.47 -19.10 14.28
CA PRO A 185 -1.85 -18.66 14.38
C PRO A 185 -2.00 -17.18 14.12
N GLY A 186 -3.13 -16.75 13.54
CA GLY A 186 -3.42 -15.35 13.26
C GLY A 186 -2.93 -14.87 11.90
N ALA A 187 -2.77 -13.58 11.76
CA ALA A 187 -2.35 -12.90 10.54
C ALA A 187 -1.05 -12.12 10.74
N TRP A 188 -0.40 -11.74 9.65
CA TRP A 188 0.86 -10.97 9.69
C TRP A 188 0.78 -9.70 10.56
N CYS A 189 -0.38 -9.04 10.62
CA CYS A 189 -0.59 -7.83 11.41
C CYS A 189 -0.88 -8.08 12.91
N ASP A 190 -0.97 -9.32 13.32
CA ASP A 190 -1.05 -9.70 14.75
C ASP A 190 0.35 -9.80 15.39
N TYR A 191 1.40 -9.70 14.58
CA TYR A 191 2.80 -9.79 14.97
C TYR A 191 3.51 -8.45 14.81
N PRO A 192 4.51 -8.16 15.66
CA PRO A 192 5.27 -6.92 15.55
C PRO A 192 6.10 -6.89 14.27
N LEU A 193 6.49 -5.68 13.87
CA LEU A 193 7.39 -5.45 12.76
C LEU A 193 8.84 -5.41 13.26
N PHE A 194 9.80 -5.91 12.46
CA PHE A 194 11.19 -6.01 12.92
C PHE A 194 11.82 -4.66 13.33
N PRO A 195 11.53 -3.50 12.69
CA PRO A 195 12.12 -2.24 13.13
C PRO A 195 11.80 -1.87 14.57
N GLU A 196 10.58 -2.19 15.04
CA GLU A 196 10.16 -1.95 16.43
C GLU A 196 11.01 -2.77 17.43
N ILE A 197 11.35 -4.00 17.04
CA ILE A 197 12.19 -4.89 17.86
C ILE A 197 13.59 -4.29 17.98
N PHE A 198 14.19 -3.84 16.88
CA PHE A 198 15.50 -3.21 16.91
C PHE A 198 15.52 -1.95 17.76
N ARG A 199 14.51 -1.08 17.65
CA ARG A 199 14.41 0.11 18.51
C ARG A 199 14.33 -0.27 19.99
N LYS A 200 13.48 -1.24 20.35
CA LYS A 200 13.33 -1.70 21.74
C LYS A 200 14.57 -2.42 22.25
N ALA A 201 15.37 -3.01 21.36
CA ALA A 201 16.69 -3.55 21.69
C ALA A 201 17.78 -2.47 21.83
N GLY A 202 17.45 -1.18 21.67
CA GLY A 202 18.35 -0.05 21.86
C GLY A 202 19.08 0.41 20.61
N TYR A 203 18.72 -0.08 19.42
CA TYR A 203 19.21 0.45 18.16
C TYR A 203 18.49 1.76 17.79
N LYS A 204 19.24 2.67 17.16
CA LYS A 204 18.68 3.82 16.45
C LYS A 204 18.33 3.39 15.03
N VAL A 205 17.06 3.38 14.69
CA VAL A 205 16.58 2.88 13.40
C VAL A 205 16.33 4.03 12.44
N THR A 206 17.07 4.02 11.34
CA THR A 206 16.89 4.98 10.22
C THR A 206 16.27 4.25 9.03
N PHE A 207 15.25 4.86 8.42
CA PHE A 207 14.59 4.34 7.22
C PHE A 207 14.65 5.36 6.10
N LEU A 208 15.39 5.04 5.04
CA LEU A 208 15.49 5.84 3.81
C LEU A 208 14.73 5.14 2.70
N THR A 209 13.90 5.85 1.97
CA THR A 209 13.04 5.28 0.94
C THR A 209 12.69 6.26 -0.16
N ASN A 210 12.57 5.77 -1.38
CA ASN A 210 12.01 6.50 -2.52
C ASN A 210 10.55 6.16 -2.82
N GLN A 211 9.86 5.41 -1.94
CA GLN A 211 8.50 4.96 -2.18
C GLN A 211 7.52 5.38 -1.08
N PHE A 212 7.96 5.44 0.16
CA PHE A 212 7.08 5.51 1.32
C PHE A 212 7.42 6.68 2.24
N LEU A 213 6.77 7.83 2.05
CA LEU A 213 6.87 8.94 3.00
C LEU A 213 5.66 8.96 3.93
N PRO A 214 5.85 9.31 5.21
CA PRO A 214 4.76 9.52 6.13
C PRO A 214 4.00 10.79 5.72
N GLU A 215 2.77 10.63 5.28
CA GLU A 215 1.88 11.75 4.96
C GLU A 215 0.91 12.00 6.11
N ALA A 216 0.68 13.26 6.43
CA ALA A 216 -0.21 13.65 7.53
C ALA A 216 -1.65 13.13 7.36
N ASN A 217 -2.08 12.88 6.12
CA ASN A 217 -3.40 12.38 5.75
C ASN A 217 -3.38 10.93 5.22
N ALA A 218 -2.35 10.16 5.51
CA ALA A 218 -2.16 8.82 4.96
C ALA A 218 -3.10 7.77 5.54
N ALA A 219 -4.40 7.99 5.40
CA ALA A 219 -5.41 6.96 5.55
C ALA A 219 -5.73 6.29 4.20
N VAL A 220 -4.91 6.50 3.18
CA VAL A 220 -5.15 5.96 1.84
C VAL A 220 -4.45 4.62 1.72
N TYR A 221 -5.23 3.59 1.43
CA TYR A 221 -4.70 2.30 1.06
C TYR A 221 -3.89 2.42 -0.23
N ASP A 222 -2.63 2.03 -0.13
CA ASP A 222 -1.67 2.02 -1.22
C ASP A 222 -1.41 0.58 -1.64
N PHE A 223 -1.70 0.25 -2.89
CA PHE A 223 -1.44 -1.07 -3.47
C PHE A 223 0.06 -1.43 -3.59
N SER A 224 0.95 -0.47 -3.44
CA SER A 224 2.39 -0.73 -3.34
C SER A 224 2.76 -1.50 -2.06
N GLY A 225 1.81 -1.61 -1.11
CA GLY A 225 1.98 -2.33 0.14
C GLY A 225 2.62 -1.51 1.26
N GLY A 226 2.90 -0.23 1.00
CA GLY A 226 3.53 0.66 1.95
C GLY A 226 2.60 1.34 2.94
N PHE A 227 1.31 1.04 2.93
CA PHE A 227 0.32 1.73 3.76
C PHE A 227 0.66 1.71 5.26
N PHE A 228 1.30 0.67 5.76
CA PHE A 228 1.76 0.61 7.15
C PHE A 228 3.08 1.35 7.36
N LEU A 229 3.95 1.44 6.34
CA LEU A 229 5.19 2.22 6.38
C LEU A 229 4.95 3.73 6.27
N ASN A 230 3.82 4.14 5.72
CA ASN A 230 3.40 5.54 5.61
C ASN A 230 2.55 6.01 6.80
N ASN A 231 2.09 5.09 7.62
CA ASN A 231 1.22 5.44 8.75
C ASN A 231 1.99 6.20 9.84
N PRO A 232 1.56 7.43 10.24
CA PRO A 232 2.29 8.24 11.20
C PRO A 232 2.43 7.61 12.59
N ALA A 233 1.43 6.86 13.06
CA ALA A 233 1.47 6.20 14.35
C ALA A 233 2.51 5.07 14.36
N LEU A 234 2.49 4.21 13.35
CA LEU A 234 3.48 3.14 13.20
C LEU A 234 4.89 3.68 12.95
N ASN A 235 5.03 4.79 12.21
CA ASN A 235 6.32 5.40 11.99
C ASN A 235 7.03 5.79 13.29
N LYS A 236 6.30 6.35 14.24
CA LYS A 236 6.85 6.72 15.56
C LYS A 236 7.36 5.52 16.34
N GLU A 237 6.74 4.38 16.17
CA GLU A 237 7.15 3.14 16.84
C GLU A 237 8.33 2.45 16.14
N GLN A 238 8.47 2.62 14.82
CA GLN A 238 9.43 1.89 14.00
C GLN A 238 10.75 2.63 13.77
N PHE A 239 10.69 3.96 13.56
CA PHE A 239 11.84 4.71 13.04
C PHE A 239 12.16 5.95 13.87
N ASP A 240 13.44 6.15 14.12
CA ASP A 240 13.96 7.37 14.77
C ASP A 240 14.25 8.47 13.76
N LEU A 241 14.59 8.08 12.53
CA LEU A 241 14.95 8.99 11.47
C LEU A 241 14.45 8.48 10.11
N ARG A 242 13.97 9.42 9.28
CA ARG A 242 13.55 9.16 7.90
C ARG A 242 13.94 10.31 6.98
N ASN A 243 14.05 10.04 5.67
CA ASN A 243 14.10 11.10 4.67
C ASN A 243 12.76 11.83 4.57
N GLU A 244 12.81 13.12 4.22
CA GLU A 244 11.66 14.03 4.20
C GLU A 244 11.00 14.14 2.83
N LYS A 245 11.69 13.71 1.77
CA LYS A 245 11.22 13.79 0.38
C LYS A 245 11.59 12.55 -0.41
N LEU A 246 10.84 12.28 -1.47
CA LEU A 246 11.19 11.30 -2.48
C LEU A 246 12.12 11.92 -3.52
N HIS A 247 13.00 11.10 -4.07
CA HIS A 247 13.94 11.47 -5.10
C HIS A 247 13.63 10.79 -6.43
N LEU A 248 14.15 11.33 -7.51
CA LEU A 248 14.00 10.72 -8.83
C LEU A 248 14.88 9.47 -8.99
N PHE A 249 16.06 9.47 -8.36
CA PHE A 249 17.03 8.38 -8.41
C PHE A 249 17.42 7.90 -7.01
N ASP A 250 17.78 6.64 -6.90
CA ASP A 250 18.16 6.05 -5.60
C ASP A 250 19.53 6.55 -5.10
N GLU A 251 20.38 7.07 -6.00
CA GLU A 251 21.65 7.71 -5.62
C GLU A 251 21.43 8.90 -4.68
N ASP A 252 20.30 9.61 -4.83
CA ASP A 252 20.00 10.76 -3.98
C ASP A 252 19.69 10.35 -2.52
N LEU A 253 19.25 9.10 -2.29
CA LEU A 253 19.12 8.56 -0.93
C LEU A 253 20.48 8.39 -0.25
N LEU A 254 21.54 8.15 -1.01
CA LEU A 254 22.92 8.12 -0.47
C LEU A 254 23.35 9.52 -0.05
N ALA A 255 22.93 10.55 -0.78
CA ALA A 255 23.18 11.93 -0.38
C ALA A 255 22.43 12.30 0.92
N ASP A 256 21.17 11.89 1.07
CA ASP A 256 20.43 12.04 2.34
C ASP A 256 21.14 11.33 3.49
N TYR A 257 21.64 10.12 3.25
CA TYR A 257 22.42 9.36 4.24
C TYR A 257 23.70 10.12 4.65
N ASP A 258 24.47 10.59 3.68
CA ASP A 258 25.72 11.33 3.93
C ASP A 258 25.43 12.62 4.70
N ASP A 259 24.36 13.32 4.39
CA ASP A 259 23.96 14.53 5.10
C ASP A 259 23.53 14.23 6.54
N PHE A 260 22.83 13.13 6.78
CA PHE A 260 22.49 12.72 8.15
C PHE A 260 23.73 12.33 8.96
N VAL A 261 24.72 11.72 8.33
CA VAL A 261 26.02 11.42 8.97
C VAL A 261 26.77 12.71 9.30
N LYS A 262 26.87 13.66 8.36
CA LYS A 262 27.51 14.96 8.58
C LYS A 262 26.83 15.76 9.70
N GLN A 263 25.51 15.67 9.82
CA GLN A 263 24.72 16.31 10.87
C GLN A 263 24.81 15.58 12.23
N GLY A 264 25.51 14.45 12.30
CA GLY A 264 25.57 13.63 13.52
C GLY A 264 24.25 12.94 13.88
N ARG A 265 23.31 12.89 12.94
CA ARG A 265 22.00 12.22 13.12
C ARG A 265 22.09 10.71 12.96
N ILE A 266 23.07 10.23 12.19
CA ILE A 266 23.45 8.82 12.07
C ILE A 266 24.87 8.71 12.61
N ASP A 267 25.06 7.85 13.60
CA ASP A 267 26.37 7.53 14.17
C ASP A 267 26.82 6.18 13.62
N CYS A 268 27.50 6.21 12.48
CA CYS A 268 28.17 5.05 11.91
C CYS A 268 29.65 5.08 12.34
N LYS A 269 30.01 4.22 13.26
CA LYS A 269 31.39 3.99 13.68
C LYS A 269 32.01 2.88 12.89
#